data_1f924de14e87c347ea635c550678104d
#
_entry.id   1f924de14e87c347ea635c550678104d
#
_cell.length_a   1.000
_cell.length_b   1.000
_cell.length_c   1.000
_cell.angle_alpha   90.00
_cell.angle_beta   90.00
_cell.angle_gamma   90.00
#
_symmetry.space_group_name_H-M   'P 1'
#
loop_
_entity.id
_entity.type
_entity.pdbx_description
1 polymer ?
#
loop_
_entity_poly.entity_id
_entity_poly.type
_entity_poly.pdbx_seq_one_letter_code
_entity_poly.pdbx_strand_id
1 'polypeptide(L)'
;MTSEPASDREFPGVPLIVNPAAGRGAAGRHAGSMRRLLETGGRPVLPARSEEPGHVAALVREAAAAGCREVLVAGGDGTVREAVNAILGDGLEVALGVIPAGTGND
;
A
#
# COMPACT_ATOMS: atom_id res chain seq x y z
N MET A 1 -10.36 5.96 -29.59
CA MET A 1 -10.16 5.66 -28.79
C MET A 1 -9.41 6.35 -27.95
N THR A 2 -9.61 6.39 -27.05
CA THR A 2 -8.95 7.18 -26.24
C THR A 2 -7.67 6.63 -25.90
N SER A 3 -6.71 7.41 -25.79
CA SER A 3 -5.45 6.98 -25.38
C SER A 3 -5.27 7.10 -23.91
N GLU A 4 -6.27 7.55 -23.19
CA GLU A 4 -6.12 7.65 -21.83
C GLU A 4 -5.94 6.36 -21.20
N PRO A 5 -5.02 6.19 -20.27
CA PRO A 5 -4.91 4.95 -19.54
C PRO A 5 -6.20 4.70 -18.81
N ALA A 6 -6.79 3.58 -19.06
CA ALA A 6 -8.00 3.24 -18.36
C ALA A 6 -7.78 3.26 -16.87
N SER A 7 -6.57 2.89 -16.43
CA SER A 7 -6.30 2.83 -15.02
C SER A 7 -6.49 4.15 -14.31
N ASP A 8 -6.23 5.26 -14.99
CA ASP A 8 -6.39 6.55 -14.34
C ASP A 8 -7.81 6.84 -13.97
N ARG A 9 -8.75 6.24 -14.66
CA ARG A 9 -10.13 6.45 -14.36
C ARG A 9 -10.72 5.33 -13.57
N GLU A 10 -10.13 4.14 -13.69
CA GLU A 10 -10.68 2.97 -13.03
C GLU A 10 -10.27 2.86 -11.59
N PHE A 11 -9.23 3.57 -11.20
CA PHE A 11 -8.80 3.47 -9.83
C PHE A 11 -9.16 4.71 -9.10
N PRO A 12 -10.13 4.62 -8.22
CA PRO A 12 -10.56 5.79 -7.49
C PRO A 12 -9.53 6.24 -6.45
N GLY A 13 -8.49 5.46 -6.21
CA GLY A 13 -7.53 5.88 -5.23
C GLY A 13 -6.30 5.01 -5.19
N VAL A 14 -5.41 5.33 -4.27
CA VAL A 14 -4.16 4.62 -4.07
C VAL A 14 -4.36 3.57 -3.00
N PRO A 15 -4.05 2.30 -3.26
CA PRO A 15 -4.16 1.29 -2.21
C PRO A 15 -3.20 1.60 -1.07
N LEU A 16 -3.70 1.51 0.14
CA LEU A 16 -2.90 1.70 1.34
C LEU A 16 -3.08 0.45 2.19
N ILE A 17 -2.07 -0.40 2.17
CA ILE A 17 -2.11 -1.65 2.87
C ILE A 17 -1.49 -1.45 4.25
N VAL A 18 -2.24 -1.73 5.28
CA VAL A 18 -1.80 -1.48 6.64
C VAL A 18 -1.73 -2.77 7.42
N ASN A 19 -0.60 -3.01 8.05
CA ASN A 19 -0.51 -4.03 9.08
C ASN A 19 -0.77 -3.31 10.40
N PRO A 20 -1.99 -3.36 10.92
CA PRO A 20 -2.35 -2.49 12.03
C PRO A 20 -1.62 -2.82 13.33
N ALA A 21 -1.11 -4.02 13.46
CA ALA A 21 -0.41 -4.39 14.68
C ALA A 21 1.06 -3.99 14.66
N ALA A 22 1.58 -3.61 13.52
CA ALA A 22 3.01 -3.34 13.41
C ALA A 22 3.37 -2.13 14.25
N GLY A 23 4.51 -2.20 14.92
CA GLY A 23 4.98 -1.10 15.73
C GLY A 23 4.04 -0.76 16.87
N ARG A 24 3.38 -1.78 17.40
CA ARG A 24 2.44 -1.59 18.51
C ARG A 24 1.34 -0.59 18.14
N GLY A 25 0.88 -0.70 16.91
CA GLY A 25 -0.20 0.16 16.45
C GLY A 25 0.29 1.42 15.75
N ALA A 26 1.60 1.66 15.73
CA ALA A 26 2.11 2.87 15.09
C ALA A 26 1.83 2.88 13.60
N ALA A 27 1.87 1.71 12.96
CA ALA A 27 1.60 1.65 11.53
C ALA A 27 0.21 2.18 11.22
N GLY A 28 -0.76 1.82 12.02
CA GLY A 28 -2.11 2.30 11.81
C GLY A 28 -2.22 3.80 11.98
N ARG A 29 -1.54 4.35 12.99
CA ARG A 29 -1.59 5.78 13.22
C ARG A 29 -0.91 6.56 12.12
N HIS A 30 0.26 6.08 11.68
CA HIS A 30 0.99 6.75 10.61
C HIS A 30 0.24 6.66 9.28
N ALA A 31 -0.40 5.52 9.04
CA ALA A 31 -1.19 5.36 7.84
C ALA A 31 -2.37 6.33 7.84
N GLY A 32 -2.99 6.51 9.00
CA GLY A 32 -4.11 7.45 9.09
C GLY A 32 -3.68 8.87 8.79
N SER A 33 -2.51 9.27 9.30
CA SER A 33 -1.99 10.60 9.02
C SER A 33 -1.67 10.77 7.55
N MET A 34 -1.04 9.77 6.95
CA MET A 34 -0.69 9.85 5.54
C MET A 34 -1.94 9.88 4.68
N ARG A 35 -2.94 9.09 5.06
CA ARG A 35 -4.19 9.08 4.31
C ARG A 35 -4.81 10.46 4.28
N ARG A 36 -4.83 11.15 5.44
CA ARG A 36 -5.40 12.48 5.48
C ARG A 36 -4.63 13.45 4.59
N LEU A 37 -3.30 13.35 4.61
CA LEU A 37 -2.50 14.22 3.76
C LEU A 37 -2.78 13.98 2.29
N LEU A 38 -2.85 12.73 1.87
CA LEU A 38 -3.11 12.40 0.48
C LEU A 38 -4.49 12.87 0.05
N GLU A 39 -5.47 12.67 0.90
CA GLU A 39 -6.83 13.06 0.57
C GLU A 39 -6.98 14.57 0.52
N THR A 40 -6.27 15.27 1.41
CA THR A 40 -6.25 16.72 1.38
C THR A 40 -5.68 17.22 0.06
N GLY A 41 -4.69 16.50 -0.48
CA GLY A 41 -4.10 16.87 -1.75
C GLY A 41 -4.86 16.37 -2.96
N GLY A 42 -6.05 15.82 -2.76
CA GLY A 42 -6.85 15.37 -3.87
C GLY A 42 -6.58 13.95 -4.32
N ARG A 43 -5.87 13.16 -3.53
CA ARG A 43 -5.59 11.78 -3.89
C ARG A 43 -6.35 10.85 -2.97
N PRO A 44 -7.45 10.28 -3.43
CA PRO A 44 -8.20 9.34 -2.60
C PRO A 44 -7.36 8.11 -2.29
N VAL A 45 -7.65 7.50 -1.16
CA VAL A 45 -6.90 6.35 -0.70
C VAL A 45 -7.86 5.20 -0.47
N LEU A 46 -7.44 4.01 -0.85
CA LEU A 46 -8.21 2.80 -0.66
C LEU A 46 -7.54 1.97 0.42
N PRO A 47 -8.01 2.06 1.66
CA PRO A 47 -7.35 1.32 2.73
C PRO A 47 -7.64 -0.17 2.68
N ALA A 48 -6.65 -0.95 3.02
CA ALA A 48 -6.80 -2.39 3.14
C ALA A 48 -5.95 -2.84 4.31
N ARG A 49 -6.47 -3.74 5.12
CA ARG A 49 -5.76 -4.22 6.30
C ARG A 49 -5.23 -5.61 6.04
N SER A 50 -3.98 -5.83 6.40
CA SER A 50 -3.47 -7.18 6.32
C SER A 50 -3.84 -7.88 7.62
N GLU A 51 -4.42 -9.07 7.51
CA GLU A 51 -4.95 -9.76 8.67
C GLU A 51 -4.10 -10.92 9.12
N GLU A 52 -3.21 -11.37 8.28
CA GLU A 52 -2.42 -12.55 8.61
C GLU A 52 -1.19 -12.61 7.71
N PRO A 53 -0.23 -13.46 8.04
CA PRO A 53 0.96 -13.59 7.21
C PRO A 53 0.57 -13.98 5.78
N GLY A 54 1.21 -13.36 4.83
CA GLY A 54 0.92 -13.61 3.42
C GLY A 54 -0.15 -12.72 2.84
N HIS A 55 -0.93 -12.06 3.68
CA HIS A 55 -2.03 -11.24 3.20
C HIS A 55 -1.53 -9.99 2.47
N VAL A 56 -0.38 -9.44 2.92
CA VAL A 56 0.18 -8.27 2.26
C VAL A 56 0.53 -8.60 0.81
N ALA A 57 1.17 -9.75 0.59
CA ALA A 57 1.52 -10.16 -0.76
C ALA A 57 0.28 -10.29 -1.64
N ALA A 58 -0.77 -10.89 -1.09
CA ALA A 58 -2.01 -11.06 -1.83
C ALA A 58 -2.61 -9.71 -2.21
N LEU A 59 -2.61 -8.77 -1.26
CA LEU A 59 -3.18 -7.45 -1.53
C LEU A 59 -2.37 -6.69 -2.57
N VAL A 60 -1.04 -6.83 -2.55
CA VAL A 60 -0.20 -6.20 -3.55
C VAL A 60 -0.50 -6.79 -4.93
N ARG A 61 -0.64 -8.11 -5.01
CA ARG A 61 -0.94 -8.76 -6.28
C ARG A 61 -2.30 -8.33 -6.80
N GLU A 62 -3.28 -8.21 -5.92
CA GLU A 62 -4.60 -7.76 -6.33
C GLU A 62 -4.56 -6.35 -6.87
N ALA A 63 -3.81 -5.47 -6.22
CA ALA A 63 -3.68 -4.11 -6.67
C ALA A 63 -3.05 -4.06 -8.07
N ALA A 64 -1.99 -4.83 -8.25
CA ALA A 64 -1.32 -4.87 -9.55
C ALA A 64 -2.24 -5.45 -10.62
N ALA A 65 -2.99 -6.50 -10.29
CA ALA A 65 -3.90 -7.10 -11.24
C ALA A 65 -5.01 -6.15 -11.64
N ALA A 66 -5.39 -5.28 -10.72
CA ALA A 66 -6.38 -4.26 -11.03
C ALA A 66 -5.79 -3.10 -11.81
N GLY A 67 -4.48 -3.10 -12.03
CA GLY A 67 -3.84 -2.06 -12.83
C GLY A 67 -3.31 -0.89 -12.04
N CYS A 68 -3.31 -0.98 -10.72
CA CYS A 68 -2.76 0.10 -9.91
C CYS A 68 -1.28 0.24 -10.17
N ARG A 69 -0.81 1.47 -10.24
CA ARG A 69 0.60 1.72 -10.48
C ARG A 69 1.37 2.05 -9.23
N GLU A 70 0.68 2.35 -8.16
CA GLU A 70 1.29 2.68 -6.89
C GLU A 70 0.58 1.93 -5.79
N VAL A 71 1.34 1.49 -4.81
CA VAL A 71 0.79 0.86 -3.62
C VAL A 71 1.55 1.41 -2.43
N LEU A 72 0.84 1.80 -1.40
CA LEU A 72 1.47 2.23 -0.16
C LEU A 72 1.31 1.13 0.87
N VAL A 73 2.37 0.90 1.64
CA VAL A 73 2.35 -0.13 2.65
C VAL A 73 2.79 0.48 3.97
N ALA A 74 1.99 0.29 5.01
CA ALA A 74 2.33 0.78 6.34
C ALA A 74 2.61 -0.43 7.23
N GLY A 75 3.83 -0.55 7.70
CA GLY A 75 4.22 -1.68 8.52
C GLY A 75 5.70 -1.66 8.79
N GLY A 76 6.19 -2.72 9.37
CA GLY A 76 7.60 -2.87 9.68
C GLY A 76 8.34 -3.62 8.59
N ASP A 77 9.56 -4.09 8.95
CA ASP A 77 10.42 -4.73 7.98
C ASP A 77 9.80 -5.95 7.34
N GLY A 78 9.08 -6.74 8.12
CA GLY A 78 8.47 -7.94 7.58
C GLY A 78 7.39 -7.62 6.57
N THR A 79 6.58 -6.60 6.87
CA THR A 79 5.53 -6.18 5.96
C THR A 79 6.11 -5.67 4.65
N VAL A 80 7.14 -4.84 4.76
CA VAL A 80 7.80 -4.28 3.58
C VAL A 80 8.44 -5.39 2.76
N ARG A 81 9.11 -6.33 3.43
CA ARG A 81 9.77 -7.42 2.72
C ARG A 81 8.75 -8.27 1.98
N GLU A 82 7.62 -8.53 2.59
CA GLU A 82 6.58 -9.31 1.95
C GLU A 82 6.08 -8.62 0.68
N ALA A 83 5.88 -7.30 0.76
CA ALA A 83 5.44 -6.54 -0.41
C ALA A 83 6.50 -6.55 -1.51
N VAL A 84 7.76 -6.34 -1.13
CA VAL A 84 8.84 -6.31 -2.11
C VAL A 84 8.98 -7.67 -2.78
N ASN A 85 8.90 -8.74 -2.00
CA ASN A 85 9.04 -10.07 -2.58
C ASN A 85 7.91 -10.37 -3.55
N ALA A 86 6.70 -9.92 -3.27
CA ALA A 86 5.60 -10.12 -4.21
C ALA A 86 5.86 -9.38 -5.51
N ILE A 87 6.31 -8.13 -5.40
CA ILE A 87 6.57 -7.31 -6.59
C ILE A 87 7.67 -7.92 -7.43
N LEU A 88 8.78 -8.28 -6.80
CA LEU A 88 9.91 -8.83 -7.54
C LEU A 88 9.63 -10.23 -8.04
N GLY A 89 9.03 -11.05 -7.20
CA GLY A 89 8.80 -12.44 -7.56
C GLY A 89 7.85 -12.60 -8.71
N ASP A 90 6.84 -11.76 -8.78
CA ASP A 90 5.85 -11.86 -9.84
C ASP A 90 6.06 -10.85 -10.95
N GLY A 91 7.13 -10.07 -10.89
CA GLY A 91 7.40 -9.10 -11.93
C GLY A 91 6.33 -8.02 -12.04
N LEU A 92 5.80 -7.57 -10.91
CA LEU A 92 4.71 -6.61 -10.93
C LEU A 92 5.25 -5.20 -11.21
N GLU A 93 4.52 -4.46 -12.01
CA GLU A 93 4.94 -3.11 -12.35
C GLU A 93 4.22 -2.11 -11.45
N VAL A 94 4.66 -2.07 -10.23
CA VAL A 94 4.03 -1.24 -9.19
C VAL A 94 5.12 -0.52 -8.44
N ALA A 95 4.91 0.77 -8.21
CA ALA A 95 5.79 1.53 -7.36
C ALA A 95 5.34 1.36 -5.92
N LEU A 96 6.27 1.08 -5.03
CA LEU A 96 5.95 0.84 -3.64
C LEU A 96 6.38 2.03 -2.79
N GLY A 97 5.43 2.58 -2.04
CA GLY A 97 5.74 3.58 -1.05
C GLY A 97 5.63 2.96 0.32
N VAL A 98 6.50 3.32 1.22
CA VAL A 98 6.54 2.74 2.54
C VAL A 98 6.24 3.78 3.59
N ILE A 99 5.29 3.46 4.47
CA ILE A 99 5.01 4.29 5.63
C ILE A 99 5.51 3.50 6.83
N PRO A 100 6.55 3.98 7.50
CA PRO A 100 7.17 3.18 8.57
C PRO A 100 6.21 2.95 9.71
N ALA A 101 6.37 1.82 10.38
CA ALA A 101 5.53 1.45 11.49
C ALA A 101 5.94 2.17 12.76
N GLY A 102 6.77 3.08 12.72
CA GLY A 102 7.24 3.74 13.88
C GLY A 102 8.72 3.79 13.77
N THR A 103 9.35 4.47 14.63
CA THR A 103 10.73 4.59 14.49
C THR A 103 11.36 3.49 15.22
N GLY A 104 12.23 2.87 14.62
CA GLY A 104 12.83 1.75 15.24
C GLY A 104 13.61 2.02 16.46
N ASN A 105 13.81 3.23 16.76
CA ASN A 105 14.61 3.51 17.89
C ASN A 105 13.81 3.61 19.13
N ASP A 106 12.60 3.29 19.02
CA ASP A 106 11.77 3.37 20.14
C ASP A 106 12.08 2.48 21.23
#